data_4443bc84e0db19641516e7d7a6c98fa9
#
_entry.id   4443bc84e0db19641516e7d7a6c98fa9
#
_cell.length_a   1.000
_cell.length_b   1.000
_cell.length_c   1.000
_cell.angle_alpha   90.00
_cell.angle_beta   90.00
_cell.angle_gamma   90.00
#
_symmetry.space_group_name_H-M   'P 1'
#
loop_
_entity.id
_entity.type
_entity.pdbx_description
1 polymer ?
#
loop_
_entity_poly.entity_id
_entity_poly.type
_entity_poly.pdbx_seq_one_letter_code
_entity_poly.pdbx_strand_id
1 'polypeptide(L)'
;MHKMDIELDLNIIKTNSEIREEENFEFRRFLKGEDSDKIDQLVHELYEIVLEHIDCTKCANCCIELETCFSKKELDILIKHLQIDKEEFIAQSTKPDQFGEKDKFYLNSKPCQFLNDRKCTVYELRPEECNSYPYLHKNNFNSRLLGVIENYAICPIVYNVYELLNQELDFTDIDNDTFF
;
A
#
# COMPACT_ATOMS: atom_id res chain seq x y z
N MET A 1 -9.71 -23.86 -14.39
CA MET A 1 -8.77 -22.74 -14.27
C MET A 1 -9.56 -21.48 -14.61
N HIS A 2 -9.97 -20.72 -13.62
CA HIS A 2 -10.48 -19.38 -13.86
C HIS A 2 -9.33 -18.57 -14.42
N LYS A 3 -9.57 -17.87 -15.53
CA LYS A 3 -8.61 -16.91 -16.07
C LYS A 3 -8.49 -15.81 -15.03
N MET A 4 -7.33 -15.68 -14.43
CA MET A 4 -7.06 -14.63 -13.47
C MET A 4 -6.92 -13.33 -14.26
N ASP A 5 -7.92 -12.48 -14.19
CA ASP A 5 -7.89 -11.16 -14.82
C ASP A 5 -7.30 -10.17 -13.80
N ILE A 6 -6.07 -9.75 -14.04
CA ILE A 6 -5.37 -8.76 -13.20
C ILE A 6 -5.73 -7.36 -13.68
N GLU A 7 -6.31 -6.55 -12.80
CA GLU A 7 -6.67 -5.17 -13.10
C GLU A 7 -5.48 -4.23 -12.89
N LEU A 8 -5.16 -3.44 -13.90
CA LEU A 8 -4.04 -2.48 -13.89
C LEU A 8 -4.50 -1.03 -14.08
N ASP A 9 -5.74 -0.82 -14.51
CA ASP A 9 -6.27 0.52 -14.72
C ASP A 9 -6.64 1.17 -13.38
N LEU A 10 -5.87 2.20 -13.01
CA LEU A 10 -6.05 2.92 -11.76
C LEU A 10 -7.42 3.61 -11.64
N ASN A 11 -8.05 3.97 -12.75
CA ASN A 11 -9.39 4.56 -12.72
C ASN A 11 -10.45 3.50 -12.40
N ILE A 12 -10.31 2.30 -12.96
CA ILE A 12 -11.18 1.16 -12.64
C ILE A 12 -11.01 0.78 -11.18
N ILE A 13 -9.77 0.63 -10.71
CA ILE A 13 -9.45 0.31 -9.31
C ILE A 13 -10.10 1.34 -8.36
N LYS A 14 -9.93 2.63 -8.64
CA LYS A 14 -10.51 3.70 -7.84
C LYS A 14 -12.04 3.65 -7.84
N THR A 15 -12.65 3.49 -9.02
CA THR A 15 -14.11 3.39 -9.14
C THR A 15 -14.65 2.18 -8.38
N ASN A 16 -14.00 1.02 -8.51
CA ASN A 16 -14.39 -0.18 -7.78
C ASN A 16 -14.23 -0.01 -6.27
N SER A 17 -13.20 0.71 -5.81
CA SER A 17 -13.03 0.98 -4.38
C SER A 17 -14.17 1.81 -3.78
N GLU A 18 -14.72 2.74 -4.57
CA GLU A 18 -15.87 3.55 -4.16
C GLU A 18 -17.19 2.73 -4.17
N ILE A 19 -17.39 1.92 -5.21
CA ILE A 19 -18.60 1.11 -5.36
C ILE A 19 -18.66 -0.03 -4.31
N ARG A 20 -17.51 -0.63 -4.01
CA ARG A 20 -17.41 -1.79 -3.11
C ARG A 20 -16.95 -1.43 -1.70
N GLU A 21 -17.08 -0.18 -1.29
CA GLU A 21 -16.63 0.27 0.02
C GLU A 21 -17.28 -0.54 1.16
N GLU A 22 -18.60 -0.68 1.13
CA GLU A 22 -19.36 -1.42 2.15
C GLU A 22 -18.97 -2.91 2.17
N GLU A 23 -18.93 -3.55 1.01
CA GLU A 23 -18.47 -4.95 0.87
C GLU A 23 -17.04 -5.16 1.41
N ASN A 24 -16.14 -4.23 1.13
CA ASN A 24 -14.77 -4.30 1.64
C ASN A 24 -14.70 -4.20 3.16
N PHE A 25 -15.58 -3.41 3.79
CA PHE A 25 -15.67 -3.36 5.25
C PHE A 25 -16.30 -4.62 5.84
N GLU A 26 -17.30 -5.23 5.17
CA GLU A 26 -17.87 -6.51 5.57
C GLU A 26 -16.82 -7.64 5.46
N PHE A 27 -16.11 -7.71 4.33
CA PHE A 27 -15.02 -8.67 4.16
C PHE A 27 -13.92 -8.49 5.20
N ARG A 28 -13.60 -7.25 5.56
CA ARG A 28 -12.70 -6.96 6.69
C ARG A 28 -13.22 -7.56 8.01
N ARG A 29 -14.53 -7.44 8.28
CA ARG A 29 -15.11 -8.01 9.51
C ARG A 29 -14.99 -9.53 9.52
N PHE A 30 -15.28 -10.17 8.38
CA PHE A 30 -15.08 -11.59 8.19
C PHE A 30 -13.63 -11.99 8.47
N LEU A 31 -12.67 -11.37 7.80
CA LEU A 31 -11.23 -11.65 7.96
C LEU A 31 -10.73 -11.50 9.40
N LYS A 32 -11.32 -10.60 10.18
CA LYS A 32 -11.00 -10.44 11.61
C LYS A 32 -11.36 -11.67 12.47
N GLY A 33 -12.30 -12.48 12.02
CA GLY A 33 -12.71 -13.72 12.67
C GLY A 33 -11.89 -14.94 12.26
N GLU A 34 -11.11 -14.84 11.18
CA GLU A 34 -10.37 -15.95 10.61
C GLU A 34 -9.00 -16.17 11.27
N ASP A 35 -8.46 -17.39 11.13
CA ASP A 35 -7.14 -17.77 11.60
C ASP A 35 -6.05 -16.94 10.91
N SER A 36 -5.30 -16.14 11.68
CA SER A 36 -4.33 -15.19 11.13
C SER A 36 -3.20 -15.87 10.35
N ASP A 37 -2.74 -17.04 10.78
CA ASP A 37 -1.62 -17.73 10.11
C ASP A 37 -2.07 -18.28 8.76
N LYS A 38 -3.31 -18.76 8.66
CA LYS A 38 -3.89 -19.23 7.40
C LYS A 38 -4.09 -18.09 6.41
N ILE A 39 -4.60 -16.96 6.89
CA ILE A 39 -4.78 -15.77 6.06
C ILE A 39 -3.43 -15.23 5.60
N ASP A 40 -2.42 -15.17 6.47
CA ASP A 40 -1.07 -14.73 6.10
C ASP A 40 -0.49 -15.63 4.99
N GLN A 41 -0.60 -16.96 5.13
CA GLN A 41 -0.13 -17.89 4.11
C GLN A 41 -0.82 -17.64 2.76
N LEU A 42 -2.15 -17.55 2.75
CA LEU A 42 -2.92 -17.33 1.53
C LEU A 42 -2.58 -15.98 0.88
N VAL A 43 -2.49 -14.91 1.68
CA VAL A 43 -2.09 -13.58 1.18
C VAL A 43 -0.69 -13.60 0.57
N HIS A 44 0.28 -14.29 1.20
CA HIS A 44 1.63 -14.41 0.65
C HIS A 44 1.63 -15.15 -0.69
N GLU A 45 0.91 -16.26 -0.81
CA GLU A 45 0.78 -17.02 -2.07
C GLU A 45 0.15 -16.14 -3.18
N LEU A 46 -0.96 -15.47 -2.89
CA LEU A 46 -1.62 -14.56 -3.83
C LEU A 46 -0.74 -13.36 -4.21
N TYR A 47 0.02 -12.83 -3.27
CA TYR A 47 0.94 -11.73 -3.50
C TYR A 47 2.03 -12.10 -4.50
N GLU A 48 2.67 -13.26 -4.36
CA GLU A 48 3.67 -13.75 -5.32
C GLU A 48 3.07 -13.91 -6.72
N ILE A 49 1.87 -14.49 -6.81
CA ILE A 49 1.17 -14.64 -8.09
C ILE A 49 0.90 -13.27 -8.76
N VAL A 50 0.41 -12.30 -8.00
CA VAL A 50 0.11 -10.96 -8.53
C VAL A 50 1.39 -10.23 -8.95
N LEU A 51 2.50 -10.39 -8.22
CA LEU A 51 3.80 -9.80 -8.56
C LEU A 51 4.36 -10.25 -9.91
N GLU A 52 4.03 -11.44 -10.37
CA GLU A 52 4.44 -11.90 -11.71
C GLU A 52 3.81 -11.05 -12.84
N HIS A 53 2.71 -10.34 -12.55
CA HIS A 53 1.93 -9.58 -13.53
C HIS A 53 2.07 -8.06 -13.38
N ILE A 54 2.58 -7.56 -12.25
CA ILE A 54 2.63 -6.13 -11.94
C ILE A 54 4.04 -5.65 -11.68
N ASP A 55 4.52 -4.75 -12.53
CA ASP A 55 5.80 -4.07 -12.36
C ASP A 55 5.61 -2.72 -11.65
N CYS A 56 5.89 -2.67 -10.35
CA CYS A 56 5.79 -1.46 -9.53
C CYS A 56 6.61 -0.28 -10.07
N THR A 57 7.74 -0.56 -10.74
CA THR A 57 8.62 0.50 -11.28
C THR A 57 7.98 1.27 -12.43
N LYS A 58 6.95 0.70 -13.05
CA LYS A 58 6.17 1.34 -14.12
C LYS A 58 4.90 2.02 -13.61
N CYS A 59 4.39 1.60 -12.45
CA CYS A 59 3.15 2.13 -11.88
C CYS A 59 3.35 3.51 -11.23
N ALA A 60 4.26 3.61 -10.26
CA ALA A 60 4.58 4.81 -9.48
C ALA A 60 3.39 5.46 -8.74
N ASN A 61 2.21 4.83 -8.67
CA ASN A 61 1.02 5.46 -8.07
C ASN A 61 1.19 5.72 -6.57
N CYS A 62 1.88 4.84 -5.85
CA CYS A 62 2.22 5.07 -4.44
C CYS A 62 3.08 6.35 -4.24
N CYS A 63 3.98 6.67 -5.18
CA CYS A 63 4.77 7.91 -5.13
C CYS A 63 3.93 9.16 -5.43
N ILE A 64 2.78 9.00 -6.08
CA ILE A 64 1.83 10.08 -6.38
C ILE A 64 0.88 10.27 -5.20
N GLU A 65 0.38 9.18 -4.61
CA GLU A 65 -0.75 9.19 -3.71
C GLU A 65 -0.39 9.06 -2.22
N LEU A 66 0.82 8.58 -1.88
CA LEU A 66 1.20 8.37 -0.49
C LEU A 66 2.26 9.37 -0.02
N GLU A 67 2.25 9.62 1.27
CA GLU A 67 3.29 10.40 1.92
C GLU A 67 4.50 9.51 2.21
N THR A 68 5.67 9.98 1.82
CA THR A 68 6.93 9.27 2.08
C THR A 68 7.47 9.69 3.45
N CYS A 69 7.81 8.69 4.27
CA CYS A 69 8.40 8.89 5.60
C CYS A 69 9.81 8.33 5.66
N PHE A 70 10.72 9.08 6.23
CA PHE A 70 12.09 8.67 6.53
C PHE A 70 12.28 8.60 8.06
N SER A 71 12.92 7.55 8.53
CA SER A 71 13.56 7.57 9.84
C SER A 71 14.75 8.52 9.82
N LYS A 72 15.20 8.96 11.01
CA LYS A 72 16.39 9.83 11.13
C LYS A 72 17.62 9.24 10.44
N LYS A 73 17.85 7.93 10.58
CA LYS A 73 18.99 7.23 9.98
C LYS A 73 18.92 7.23 8.45
N GLU A 74 17.75 6.97 7.89
CA GLU A 74 17.54 6.96 6.43
C GLU A 74 17.69 8.36 5.85
N LEU A 75 17.14 9.36 6.54
CA LEU A 75 17.29 10.75 6.15
C LEU A 75 18.78 11.18 6.16
N ASP A 76 19.56 10.82 7.18
CA ASP A 76 20.98 11.14 7.25
C ASP A 76 21.77 10.52 6.07
N ILE A 77 21.43 9.30 5.67
CA ILE A 77 22.04 8.63 4.51
C ILE A 77 21.67 9.38 3.21
N LEU A 78 20.39 9.72 3.04
CA LEU A 78 19.89 10.44 1.87
C LEU A 78 20.57 11.80 1.72
N ILE A 79 20.58 12.61 2.78
CA ILE A 79 21.20 13.95 2.83
C ILE A 79 22.68 13.88 2.44
N LYS A 80 23.42 12.92 3.01
CA LYS A 80 24.83 12.70 2.70
C LYS A 80 25.05 12.35 1.22
N HIS A 81 24.18 11.51 0.66
CA HIS A 81 24.27 11.12 -0.75
C HIS A 81 23.98 12.29 -1.69
N LEU A 82 22.96 13.07 -1.37
CA LEU A 82 22.57 14.25 -2.17
C LEU A 82 23.50 15.45 -1.98
N GLN A 83 24.39 15.43 -0.99
CA GLN A 83 25.32 16.50 -0.64
C GLN A 83 24.61 17.84 -0.38
N ILE A 84 23.46 17.79 0.31
CA ILE A 84 22.64 18.97 0.64
C ILE A 84 22.70 19.28 2.14
N ASP A 85 22.36 20.51 2.50
CA ASP A 85 22.27 20.91 3.90
C ASP A 85 21.07 20.24 4.60
N LYS A 86 21.32 19.65 5.76
CA LYS A 86 20.32 18.87 6.49
C LYS A 86 19.24 19.75 7.10
N GLU A 87 19.64 20.83 7.75
CA GLU A 87 18.75 21.74 8.42
C GLU A 87 17.83 22.43 7.41
N GLU A 88 18.39 22.84 6.29
CA GLU A 88 17.64 23.42 5.18
C GLU A 88 16.67 22.42 4.58
N PHE A 89 17.10 21.18 4.32
CA PHE A 89 16.22 20.13 3.78
C PHE A 89 15.04 19.83 4.74
N ILE A 90 15.32 19.66 6.03
CA ILE A 90 14.26 19.42 7.03
C ILE A 90 13.28 20.59 7.03
N ALA A 91 13.76 21.82 7.06
CA ALA A 91 12.91 22.98 7.12
C ALA A 91 12.02 23.20 5.88
N GLN A 92 12.55 22.89 4.69
CA GLN A 92 11.88 23.17 3.42
C GLN A 92 11.08 21.97 2.88
N SER A 93 11.54 20.73 3.12
CA SER A 93 11.06 19.53 2.44
C SER A 93 10.34 18.54 3.34
N THR A 94 10.32 18.78 4.65
CA THR A 94 9.64 17.86 5.58
C THR A 94 8.62 18.56 6.44
N LYS A 95 7.69 17.75 6.97
CA LYS A 95 6.75 18.14 8.02
C LYS A 95 6.91 17.20 9.22
N PRO A 96 6.59 17.68 10.43
CA PRO A 96 6.61 16.83 11.62
C PRO A 96 5.56 15.73 11.51
N ASP A 97 5.82 14.62 12.20
CA ASP A 97 4.82 13.57 12.38
C ASP A 97 3.61 14.12 13.15
N GLN A 98 2.40 13.77 12.68
CA GLN A 98 1.15 14.22 13.30
C GLN A 98 0.93 13.63 14.71
N PHE A 99 1.58 12.51 15.03
CA PHE A 99 1.52 11.85 16.34
C PHE A 99 2.69 12.26 17.26
N GLY A 100 3.59 13.13 16.79
CA GLY A 100 4.69 13.67 17.55
C GLY A 100 5.92 12.75 17.67
N GLU A 101 6.08 11.76 16.81
CA GLU A 101 7.29 10.94 16.74
C GLU A 101 8.47 11.78 16.24
N LYS A 102 9.47 12.01 17.12
CA LYS A 102 10.58 12.94 16.84
C LYS A 102 11.60 12.46 15.81
N ASP A 103 11.65 11.14 15.55
CA ASP A 103 12.63 10.53 14.65
C ASP A 103 12.02 10.14 13.29
N LYS A 104 10.82 10.65 12.98
CA LYS A 104 10.16 10.47 11.68
C LYS A 104 10.02 11.80 10.94
N PHE A 105 10.36 11.77 9.66
CA PHE A 105 10.39 12.92 8.76
C PHE A 105 9.51 12.62 7.54
N TYR A 106 8.33 13.18 7.51
CA TYR A 106 7.41 13.05 6.38
C TYR A 106 7.74 14.12 5.34
N LEU A 107 7.88 13.72 4.07
CA LEU A 107 7.98 14.70 3.00
C LEU A 107 6.70 15.53 2.93
N ASN A 108 6.86 16.83 2.73
CA ASN A 108 5.73 17.76 2.61
C ASN A 108 5.17 17.86 1.17
N SER A 109 5.80 17.15 0.22
CA SER A 109 5.42 17.15 -1.20
C SER A 109 4.57 15.95 -1.55
N LYS A 110 3.50 16.19 -2.28
CA LYS A 110 2.67 15.16 -2.91
C LYS A 110 2.28 15.67 -4.32
N PRO A 111 2.74 15.01 -5.38
CA PRO A 111 3.57 13.81 -5.47
C PRO A 111 4.94 13.94 -4.78
N CYS A 112 5.53 12.75 -4.47
CA CYS A 112 6.86 12.68 -3.87
C CYS A 112 7.88 13.48 -4.70
N GLN A 113 8.69 14.34 -4.06
CA GLN A 113 9.68 15.19 -4.74
C GLN A 113 10.79 14.41 -5.47
N PHE A 114 10.99 13.14 -5.10
CA PHE A 114 11.95 12.26 -5.76
C PHE A 114 11.35 11.48 -6.95
N LEU A 115 10.08 11.71 -7.28
CA LEU A 115 9.45 11.15 -8.46
C LEU A 115 9.77 12.02 -9.68
N ASN A 116 10.42 11.45 -10.68
CA ASN A 116 10.67 12.09 -11.97
C ASN A 116 10.34 11.10 -13.09
N ASP A 117 9.45 11.48 -13.99
CA ASP A 117 9.01 10.65 -15.12
C ASP A 117 8.67 9.20 -14.69
N ARG A 118 7.83 9.06 -13.66
CA ARG A 118 7.41 7.78 -13.04
C ARG A 118 8.55 6.94 -12.45
N LYS A 119 9.73 7.52 -12.26
CA LYS A 119 10.89 6.84 -11.67
C LYS A 119 11.36 7.55 -10.41
N CYS A 120 11.71 6.78 -9.40
CA CYS A 120 12.32 7.31 -8.19
C CYS A 120 13.79 7.67 -8.47
N THR A 121 14.15 8.94 -8.29
CA THR A 121 15.53 9.43 -8.49
C THR A 121 16.49 8.97 -7.40
N VAL A 122 15.98 8.49 -6.27
CA VAL A 122 16.73 7.95 -5.13
C VAL A 122 16.38 6.49 -4.85
N TYR A 123 16.16 5.70 -5.89
CA TYR A 123 15.58 4.35 -5.80
C TYR A 123 16.33 3.45 -4.80
N GLU A 124 17.65 3.45 -4.82
CA GLU A 124 18.51 2.65 -3.91
C GLU A 124 18.56 3.19 -2.47
N LEU A 125 18.04 4.40 -2.25
CA LEU A 125 18.00 5.07 -0.95
C LEU A 125 16.57 5.27 -0.45
N ARG A 126 15.63 4.51 -1.01
CA ARG A 126 14.24 4.55 -0.56
C ARG A 126 14.17 4.17 0.92
N PRO A 127 13.36 4.87 1.71
CA PRO A 127 13.12 4.46 3.09
C PRO A 127 12.43 3.11 3.16
N GLU A 128 12.52 2.45 4.31
CA GLU A 128 11.89 1.16 4.57
C GLU A 128 10.39 1.17 4.27
N GLU A 129 9.72 2.29 4.54
CA GLU A 129 8.30 2.47 4.22
C GLU A 129 8.01 2.29 2.72
N CYS A 130 8.87 2.80 1.85
CA CYS A 130 8.74 2.61 0.40
C CYS A 130 9.19 1.22 -0.05
N ASN A 131 10.24 0.66 0.58
CA ASN A 131 10.78 -0.65 0.21
C ASN A 131 9.84 -1.79 0.58
N SER A 132 9.20 -1.70 1.73
CA SER A 132 8.25 -2.71 2.23
C SER A 132 6.84 -2.57 1.67
N TYR A 133 6.49 -1.43 1.08
CA TYR A 133 5.17 -1.23 0.49
C TYR A 133 4.93 -2.22 -0.67
N PRO A 134 3.78 -2.88 -0.76
CA PRO A 134 2.53 -2.64 -0.01
C PRO A 134 2.35 -3.50 1.25
N TYR A 135 3.40 -4.01 1.87
CA TYR A 135 3.45 -4.77 3.13
C TYR A 135 2.72 -6.12 3.13
N LEU A 136 2.31 -6.65 1.98
CA LEU A 136 1.56 -7.90 1.88
C LEU A 136 2.42 -9.14 2.19
N HIS A 137 3.74 -9.01 2.13
CA HIS A 137 4.70 -10.04 2.55
C HIS A 137 4.89 -10.14 4.08
N LYS A 138 4.31 -9.19 4.85
CA LYS A 138 4.46 -9.16 6.32
C LYS A 138 3.33 -9.96 6.98
N ASN A 139 3.67 -10.70 8.03
CA ASN A 139 2.70 -11.42 8.85
C ASN A 139 1.72 -10.47 9.58
N ASN A 140 0.69 -11.06 10.18
CA ASN A 140 -0.39 -10.36 10.87
C ASN A 140 -1.21 -9.45 9.93
N PHE A 141 -1.54 -9.95 8.75
CA PHE A 141 -2.38 -9.25 7.77
C PHE A 141 -3.69 -8.77 8.40
N ASN A 142 -4.34 -9.64 9.20
CA ASN A 142 -5.60 -9.33 9.90
C ASN A 142 -5.51 -8.11 10.82
N SER A 143 -4.32 -7.78 11.35
CA SER A 143 -4.13 -6.60 12.20
C SER A 143 -4.06 -5.29 11.41
N ARG A 144 -3.73 -5.36 10.11
CA ARG A 144 -3.45 -4.23 9.22
C ARG A 144 -4.56 -3.94 8.20
N LEU A 145 -5.72 -4.59 8.31
CA LEU A 145 -6.80 -4.54 7.33
C LEU A 145 -7.33 -3.12 7.03
N LEU A 146 -7.28 -2.17 7.98
CA LEU A 146 -7.68 -0.78 7.67
C LEU A 146 -6.72 -0.17 6.64
N GLY A 147 -5.41 -0.28 6.86
CA GLY A 147 -4.43 0.19 5.89
C GLY A 147 -4.47 -0.58 4.57
N VAL A 148 -4.89 -1.86 4.56
CA VAL A 148 -5.13 -2.62 3.32
C VAL A 148 -6.27 -2.00 2.53
N ILE A 149 -7.41 -1.69 3.15
CA ILE A 149 -8.56 -1.06 2.49
C ILE A 149 -8.20 0.34 1.97
N GLU A 150 -7.46 1.15 2.74
CA GLU A 150 -6.97 2.44 2.28
C GLU A 150 -6.08 2.30 1.04
N ASN A 151 -5.23 1.28 1.00
CA ASN A 151 -4.33 1.02 -0.12
C ASN A 151 -5.02 0.29 -1.30
N TYR A 152 -6.18 -0.30 -1.11
CA TYR A 152 -6.96 -0.96 -2.14
C TYR A 152 -7.31 -0.02 -3.30
N ALA A 153 -7.63 1.23 -3.02
CA ALA A 153 -7.90 2.27 -4.03
C ALA A 153 -6.63 2.79 -4.74
N ILE A 154 -5.44 2.53 -4.18
CA ILE A 154 -4.18 3.16 -4.59
C ILE A 154 -3.26 2.18 -5.31
N CYS A 155 -3.17 0.96 -4.81
CA CYS A 155 -2.16 -0.01 -5.24
C CYS A 155 -2.78 -1.18 -6.01
N PRO A 156 -2.48 -1.33 -7.32
CA PRO A 156 -2.99 -2.46 -8.11
C PRO A 156 -2.64 -3.83 -7.50
N ILE A 157 -1.50 -3.96 -6.82
CA ILE A 157 -1.14 -5.21 -6.15
C ILE A 157 -2.10 -5.48 -4.99
N VAL A 158 -2.37 -4.48 -4.13
CA VAL A 158 -3.30 -4.62 -3.01
C VAL A 158 -4.70 -4.94 -3.51
N TYR A 159 -5.16 -4.20 -4.54
CA TYR A 159 -6.46 -4.42 -5.16
C TYR A 159 -6.60 -5.89 -5.59
N ASN A 160 -5.71 -6.36 -6.46
CA ASN A 160 -5.83 -7.71 -7.02
C ASN A 160 -5.67 -8.82 -5.95
N VAL A 161 -4.75 -8.65 -5.00
CA VAL A 161 -4.60 -9.63 -3.89
C VAL A 161 -5.87 -9.67 -3.04
N TYR A 162 -6.48 -8.53 -2.74
CA TYR A 162 -7.69 -8.46 -1.92
C TYR A 162 -8.91 -9.07 -2.63
N GLU A 163 -9.05 -8.82 -3.96
CA GLU A 163 -10.08 -9.43 -4.79
C GLU A 163 -9.93 -10.95 -4.87
N LEU A 164 -8.70 -11.43 -5.11
CA LEU A 164 -8.41 -12.86 -5.16
C LEU A 164 -8.63 -13.53 -3.79
N LEU A 165 -8.25 -12.86 -2.70
CA LEU A 165 -8.50 -13.36 -1.34
C LEU A 165 -9.99 -13.52 -1.06
N ASN A 166 -10.80 -12.56 -1.50
CA ASN A 166 -12.26 -12.60 -1.39
C ASN A 166 -12.81 -13.82 -2.15
N GLN A 167 -12.32 -14.06 -3.37
CA GLN A 167 -12.73 -15.19 -4.21
C GLN A 167 -12.30 -16.54 -3.62
N GLU A 168 -11.06 -16.66 -3.15
CA GLU A 168 -10.52 -17.93 -2.58
C GLU A 168 -11.22 -18.33 -1.27
N LEU A 169 -11.76 -17.35 -0.54
CA LEU A 169 -12.52 -17.60 0.69
C LEU A 169 -14.02 -17.72 0.44
N ASP A 170 -14.47 -17.71 -0.84
CA ASP A 170 -15.87 -17.76 -1.23
C ASP A 170 -16.74 -16.78 -0.42
N PHE A 171 -16.17 -15.60 -0.10
CA PHE A 171 -16.90 -14.60 0.67
C PHE A 171 -18.00 -14.01 -0.21
N THR A 172 -19.22 -14.26 0.18
CA THR A 172 -20.43 -13.61 -0.36
C THR A 172 -21.00 -12.73 0.72
N ASP A 173 -21.34 -11.49 0.38
CA ASP A 173 -22.00 -10.58 1.31
C ASP A 173 -23.32 -11.22 1.77
N ILE A 174 -23.36 -11.69 3.04
CA ILE A 174 -24.44 -12.52 3.58
C ILE A 174 -25.72 -11.69 3.85
N ASP A 175 -25.64 -10.35 3.78
CA ASP A 175 -26.71 -9.50 4.25
C ASP A 175 -27.71 -9.00 3.18
N ASN A 176 -27.60 -9.43 1.92
CA ASN A 176 -28.60 -9.02 0.91
C ASN A 176 -29.86 -9.88 0.84
N ASP A 177 -29.96 -10.98 1.63
CA ASP A 177 -31.11 -11.92 1.54
C ASP A 177 -31.98 -12.01 2.81
N THR A 178 -31.80 -11.17 3.84
CA THR A 178 -32.54 -11.33 5.11
C THR A 178 -33.35 -10.12 5.57
N PHE A 179 -33.84 -9.27 4.67
CA PHE A 179 -34.89 -8.29 4.99
C PHE A 179 -35.97 -8.26 3.91
N PHE A 180 -36.82 -9.29 3.93
CA PHE A 180 -38.20 -9.20 3.46
C PHE A 180 -39.12 -9.97 4.42
#